data_e39ecedbf18f23dde39e331458e5ece0
#
_entry.id   e39ecedbf18f23dde39e331458e5ece0
#
_cell.length_a   1.000
_cell.length_b   1.000
_cell.length_c   1.000
_cell.angle_alpha   90.00
_cell.angle_beta   90.00
_cell.angle_gamma   90.00
#
_symmetry.space_group_name_H-M   'P 1'
#
loop_
_entity.id
_entity.type
_entity.pdbx_description
1 polymer ?
#
loop_
_entity_poly.entity_id
_entity_poly.type
_entity_poly.pdbx_seq_one_letter_code
_entity_poly.pdbx_strand_id
1 'polypeptide(L)'
;MKLVRLSSGEELICNVEETETTVTISNGFNMVSTEPGKIGFIPFMAYSKDEKFIIDRSHVLMICEPVDELIEQITKSTSTSNILMPKEQGIITQ
;
A
#
# COMPACT_ATOMS: atom_id res chain seq x y z
N MET A 1 0.84 -7.62 7.91
CA MET A 1 1.03 -6.34 7.20
C MET A 1 1.64 -5.31 8.11
N LYS A 2 2.35 -4.38 7.55
CA LYS A 2 3.02 -3.33 8.30
C LYS A 2 2.68 -1.98 7.71
N LEU A 3 2.81 -0.95 8.53
CA LEU A 3 2.77 0.42 8.04
C LEU A 3 4.19 0.85 7.74
N VAL A 4 4.39 1.43 6.58
CA VAL A 4 5.71 1.87 6.14
C VAL A 4 5.61 3.32 5.71
N ARG A 5 6.47 4.16 6.28
CA ARG A 5 6.55 5.56 5.84
C ARG A 5 7.81 5.73 5.01
N LEU A 6 7.65 6.23 3.81
CA LEU A 6 8.76 6.47 2.90
C LEU A 6 9.26 7.89 3.03
N SER A 7 10.48 8.13 2.57
CA SER A 7 11.07 9.46 2.64
C SER A 7 10.31 10.47 1.79
N SER A 8 9.52 10.01 0.82
CA SER A 8 8.68 10.88 0.01
C SER A 8 7.46 11.38 0.79
N GLY A 9 7.19 10.83 1.97
CA GLY A 9 6.04 11.19 2.76
C GLY A 9 4.87 10.24 2.64
N GLU A 10 4.96 9.29 1.74
CA GLU A 10 3.88 8.32 1.58
C GLU A 10 3.85 7.36 2.74
N GLU A 11 2.66 6.98 3.13
CA GLU A 11 2.45 5.98 4.17
C GLU A 11 1.67 4.83 3.55
N LEU A 12 2.26 3.65 3.61
CA LEU A 12 1.71 2.46 2.96
C LEU A 12 1.34 1.42 3.98
N ILE A 13 0.30 0.65 3.68
CA ILE A 13 0.06 -0.59 4.39
C ILE A 13 0.43 -1.71 3.44
N CYS A 14 1.30 -2.62 3.85
CA CYS A 14 1.92 -3.57 2.93
C CYS A 14 2.58 -4.71 3.68
N ASN A 15 2.98 -5.73 2.93
CA ASN A 15 3.88 -6.76 3.43
C ASN A 15 5.30 -6.33 3.15
N VAL A 16 6.21 -6.61 4.08
CA VAL A 16 7.60 -6.21 3.92
C VAL A 16 8.55 -7.36 4.22
N GLU A 17 9.66 -7.35 3.50
CA GLU A 17 10.81 -8.20 3.82
C GLU A 17 12.01 -7.29 3.87
N GLU A 18 12.77 -7.39 4.95
CA GLU A 18 13.89 -6.48 5.15
C GLU A 18 15.21 -7.21 5.03
N THR A 19 16.18 -6.54 4.43
CA THR A 19 17.58 -6.94 4.50
C THR A 19 18.35 -5.80 5.12
N GLU A 20 19.68 -5.93 5.18
CA GLU A 20 20.49 -4.87 5.72
C GLU A 20 20.43 -3.61 4.88
N THR A 21 20.22 -3.74 3.59
CA THR A 21 20.30 -2.60 2.68
C THR A 21 19.01 -2.31 1.93
N THR A 22 18.05 -3.22 1.95
CA THR A 22 16.83 -3.03 1.17
C THR A 22 15.58 -3.41 1.95
N VAL A 23 14.45 -2.90 1.46
CA VAL A 23 13.13 -3.30 1.96
C VAL A 23 12.31 -3.66 0.74
N THR A 24 11.76 -4.87 0.73
CA THR A 24 10.90 -5.32 -0.36
C THR A 24 9.46 -5.18 0.07
N ILE A 25 8.68 -4.46 -0.72
CA ILE A 25 7.27 -4.18 -0.46
C ILE A 25 6.43 -5.01 -1.40
N SER A 26 5.44 -5.70 -0.85
CA SER A 26 4.47 -6.41 -1.66
C SER A 26 3.08 -6.18 -1.09
N ASN A 27 2.07 -6.28 -1.94
CA ASN A 27 0.66 -6.05 -1.57
C ASN A 27 0.51 -4.71 -0.86
N GLY A 28 1.11 -3.66 -1.43
CA GLY A 28 1.13 -2.36 -0.81
C GLY A 28 0.00 -1.48 -1.28
N PHE A 29 -0.54 -0.68 -0.37
CA PHE A 29 -1.61 0.25 -0.69
C PHE A 29 -1.34 1.58 -0.02
N ASN A 30 -1.53 2.66 -0.78
CA ASN A 30 -1.62 3.99 -0.22
C ASN A 30 -3.01 4.17 0.38
N MET A 31 -3.08 4.90 1.47
CA MET A 31 -4.35 5.17 2.12
C MET A 31 -4.78 6.58 1.81
N VAL A 32 -6.04 6.74 1.44
CA VAL A 32 -6.60 8.06 1.17
C VAL A 32 -7.90 8.21 1.94
N SER A 33 -8.19 9.43 2.32
CA SER A 33 -9.45 9.73 3.01
C SER A 33 -10.50 10.02 1.95
N THR A 34 -11.52 9.20 1.86
CA THR A 34 -12.57 9.37 0.86
C THR A 34 -13.74 10.15 1.39
N GLU A 35 -14.05 9.97 2.68
CA GLU A 35 -15.10 10.70 3.39
C GLU A 35 -14.71 10.70 4.86
N PRO A 36 -15.32 11.56 5.65
CA PRO A 36 -15.04 11.53 7.08
C PRO A 36 -15.27 10.11 7.63
N GLY A 37 -14.28 9.58 8.30
CA GLY A 37 -14.35 8.27 8.91
C GLY A 37 -14.15 7.10 7.96
N LYS A 38 -13.85 7.37 6.69
CA LYS A 38 -13.63 6.28 5.73
C LYS A 38 -12.28 6.42 5.06
N ILE A 39 -11.67 5.27 4.80
CA ILE A 39 -10.35 5.21 4.17
C ILE A 39 -10.47 4.36 2.93
N GLY A 40 -9.98 4.90 1.82
CA GLY A 40 -9.84 4.14 0.59
C GLY A 40 -8.41 3.68 0.44
N PHE A 41 -8.22 2.63 -0.35
CA PHE A 41 -6.89 2.04 -0.56
C PHE A 41 -6.59 2.05 -2.04
N ILE A 42 -5.44 2.62 -2.40
CA ILE A 42 -4.98 2.66 -3.78
C ILE A 42 -3.73 1.81 -3.86
N PRO A 43 -3.69 0.82 -4.76
CA PRO A 43 -2.50 -0.01 -4.86
C PRO A 43 -1.25 0.82 -5.10
N PHE A 44 -0.18 0.49 -4.39
CA PHE A 44 1.10 1.14 -4.58
C PHE A 44 1.63 0.79 -5.97
N MET A 45 2.05 1.80 -6.72
CA MET A 45 2.52 1.60 -8.09
C MET A 45 1.47 0.88 -8.93
N ALA A 46 0.27 1.43 -8.94
CA ALA A 46 -0.92 0.76 -9.50
C ALA A 46 -0.78 0.39 -10.97
N TYR A 47 0.09 1.06 -11.70
CA TYR A 47 0.24 0.80 -13.13
C TYR A 47 1.43 -0.08 -13.46
N SER A 48 2.11 -0.62 -12.44
CA SER A 48 3.23 -1.52 -12.67
C SER A 48 2.73 -2.95 -12.81
N LYS A 49 3.41 -3.73 -13.63
CA LYS A 49 3.16 -5.16 -13.70
C LYS A 49 3.76 -5.90 -12.52
N ASP A 50 4.74 -5.30 -11.87
CA ASP A 50 5.46 -5.97 -10.80
C ASP A 50 4.60 -6.03 -9.56
N GLU A 51 4.78 -7.11 -8.80
CA GLU A 51 4.05 -7.30 -7.55
C GLU A 51 4.91 -7.00 -6.35
N LYS A 52 6.21 -6.96 -6.52
CA LYS A 52 7.15 -6.68 -5.45
C LYS A 52 8.06 -5.55 -5.86
N PHE A 53 8.37 -4.69 -4.92
CA PHE A 53 9.19 -3.52 -5.19
C PHE A 53 10.32 -3.48 -4.18
N ILE A 54 11.54 -3.44 -4.66
CA ILE A 54 12.72 -3.42 -3.82
C ILE A 54 13.17 -1.97 -3.69
N ILE A 55 13.21 -1.47 -2.46
CA ILE A 55 13.51 -0.08 -2.17
C ILE A 55 14.76 -0.04 -1.30
N ASP A 56 15.64 0.90 -1.60
CA ASP A 56 16.80 1.11 -0.75
C ASP A 56 16.33 1.47 0.65
N ARG A 57 16.94 0.88 1.65
CA ARG A 57 16.51 1.07 3.02
C ARG A 57 16.58 2.53 3.45
N SER A 58 17.47 3.30 2.85
CA SER A 58 17.59 4.72 3.19
C SER A 58 16.35 5.52 2.85
N HIS A 59 15.48 5.00 1.99
CA HIS A 59 14.24 5.67 1.65
C HIS A 59 13.06 5.29 2.54
N VAL A 60 13.29 4.45 3.53
CA VAL A 60 12.24 4.04 4.45
C VAL A 60 12.50 4.72 5.78
N LEU A 61 11.58 5.58 6.20
CA LEU A 61 11.74 6.31 7.45
C LEU A 61 11.41 5.44 8.65
N MET A 62 10.33 4.66 8.57
CA MET A 62 9.96 3.79 9.67
C MET A 62 9.04 2.69 9.19
N ILE A 63 9.04 1.60 9.93
CA ILE A 63 8.15 0.46 9.74
C ILE A 63 7.51 0.19 11.10
N CYS A 64 6.19 0.14 11.14
CA CYS A 64 5.50 -0.08 12.40
C CYS A 64 4.26 -0.93 12.22
N GLU A 65 3.65 -1.27 13.34
CA GLU A 65 2.46 -2.13 13.35
C GLU A 65 1.22 -1.29 13.14
N PRO A 66 0.33 -1.68 12.23
CA PRO A 66 -0.93 -0.96 12.08
C PRO A 66 -1.89 -1.31 13.20
N VAL A 67 -2.84 -0.40 13.45
CA VAL A 67 -3.89 -0.70 14.42
C VAL A 67 -4.83 -1.76 13.85
N ASP A 68 -5.49 -2.48 14.73
CA ASP A 68 -6.35 -3.59 14.31
C ASP A 68 -7.48 -3.14 13.39
N GLU A 69 -8.03 -1.96 13.65
CA GLU A 69 -9.10 -1.44 12.81
C GLU A 69 -8.66 -1.26 11.37
N LEU A 70 -7.42 -0.87 11.15
CA LEU A 70 -6.92 -0.71 9.81
C LEU A 70 -6.78 -2.05 9.12
N ILE A 71 -6.30 -3.06 9.85
CA ILE A 71 -6.20 -4.41 9.30
C ILE A 71 -7.59 -4.91 8.89
N GLU A 72 -8.60 -4.65 9.70
CA GLU A 72 -9.95 -5.06 9.36
C GLU A 72 -10.44 -4.36 8.11
N GLN A 73 -10.19 -3.07 7.99
CA GLN A 73 -10.64 -2.33 6.83
C GLN A 73 -10.00 -2.82 5.55
N ILE A 74 -8.70 -3.06 5.57
CA ILE A 74 -8.04 -3.50 4.35
C ILE A 74 -8.48 -4.92 3.99
N THR A 75 -8.73 -5.76 4.97
CA THR A 75 -9.21 -7.12 4.71
C THR A 75 -10.58 -7.07 4.05
N LYS A 76 -11.47 -6.23 4.56
CA LYS A 76 -12.79 -6.09 3.95
C LYS A 76 -12.70 -5.50 2.55
N SER A 77 -11.84 -4.50 2.37
CA SER A 77 -11.71 -3.86 1.08
C SER A 77 -11.21 -4.82 0.01
N THR A 78 -10.25 -5.65 0.37
CA THR A 78 -9.72 -6.60 -0.62
C THR A 78 -10.74 -7.68 -0.96
N SER A 79 -11.66 -7.98 -0.06
CA SER A 79 -12.66 -9.01 -0.35
C SER A 79 -13.92 -8.44 -0.97
N THR A 80 -14.16 -7.13 -0.86
CA THR A 80 -15.39 -6.53 -1.36
C THR A 80 -15.17 -5.56 -2.50
N SER A 81 -13.97 -5.42 -2.96
CA SER A 81 -13.63 -4.52 -4.08
C SER A 81 -13.80 -3.05 -3.73
N ASN A 82 -13.66 -2.68 -2.47
CA ASN A 82 -13.66 -1.28 -2.08
C ASN A 82 -12.32 -0.60 -2.33
N ILE A 83 -11.38 -1.31 -2.89
CA ILE A 83 -10.09 -0.75 -3.24
C ILE A 83 -10.24 0.12 -4.48
N LEU A 84 -9.65 1.29 -4.44
CA LEU A 84 -9.62 2.16 -5.61
C LEU A 84 -8.57 1.61 -6.57
N MET A 85 -9.02 1.24 -7.76
CA MET A 85 -8.17 0.57 -8.73
C MET A 85 -8.15 1.38 -10.03
N PRO A 86 -7.26 2.37 -10.12
CA PRO A 86 -7.30 3.26 -11.28
C PRO A 86 -7.19 2.53 -12.61
N LYS A 87 -6.42 1.48 -12.65
CA LYS A 87 -6.23 0.79 -13.93
C LYS A 87 -7.46 0.04 -14.39
N GLU A 88 -8.43 -0.12 -13.53
CA GLU A 88 -9.65 -0.74 -13.97
C GLU A 88 -10.52 0.19 -14.77
N GLN A 89 -10.12 1.42 -14.83
CA GLN A 89 -10.84 2.34 -15.62
C GLN A 89 -10.32 2.29 -16.99
N GLY A 90 -9.91 1.33 -17.26
CA GLY A 90 -9.61 1.07 -18.36
C GLY A 90 -8.67 1.39 -19.13
N ILE A 91 -8.37 1.55 -18.85
CA ILE A 91 -7.64 1.80 -19.36
C ILE A 91 -7.10 1.17 -20.00
N ILE A 92 -7.05 0.91 -19.94
CA ILE A 92 -6.50 0.47 -20.41
C ILE A 92 -6.65 -0.36 -21.05
N THR A 93 -7.03 -0.59 -21.22
CA THR A 93 -7.14 -1.42 -21.82
C THR A 93 -7.00 -1.35 -22.90
N GLN A 94 -6.83 -1.06 -23.03
CA GLN A 94 -6.71 -0.96 -23.97
C GLN A 94 -6.45 -1.34 -24.49
#